data_994cf2eec665317a5796d1bf708cd1fa
#
_entry.id   994cf2eec665317a5796d1bf708cd1fa
#
_cell.length_a   1.000
_cell.length_b   1.000
_cell.length_c   1.000
_cell.angle_alpha   90.00
_cell.angle_beta   90.00
_cell.angle_gamma   90.00
#
_symmetry.space_group_name_H-M   'P 1'
#
loop_
_entity.id
_entity.type
_entity.pdbx_description
1 polymer ?
#
loop_
_entity_poly.entity_id
_entity_poly.type
_entity_poly.pdbx_seq_one_letter_code
_entity_poly.pdbx_strand_id
1 'polypeptide(L)'
;MFDTKESDFNIVDATPFKRDVLKELAEECQKQGIKLHFYYSHLDWFRDDYPEGNTGHGTGRPKGHGNWESYYKFMNKQLTELLTNYGPVGAIWFDGIWDQPTNFNWQLEEQYALIHKLQPSCLIGNNHHRTPYAGEDFQMFERDLPGENKAGFSAGQGISELPLETCETMNGMWGYRIEDQNYKSPKELIHLSLIHISEP
;
A
#
# COMPACT_ATOMS: atom_id res chain seq x y z
N MET A 1 11.08 -4.99 -0.58
CA MET A 1 10.91 -6.18 -1.41
C MET A 1 11.32 -7.41 -0.63
N PHE A 2 10.52 -8.47 -0.68
CA PHE A 2 10.71 -9.74 0.02
C PHE A 2 11.32 -10.81 -0.90
N ASP A 3 11.62 -11.99 -0.39
CA ASP A 3 12.16 -13.12 -1.16
C ASP A 3 11.05 -13.79 -2.01
N THR A 4 10.53 -13.04 -2.99
CA THR A 4 9.53 -13.56 -3.92
C THR A 4 10.14 -14.51 -4.93
N LYS A 5 9.41 -15.56 -5.31
CA LYS A 5 9.80 -16.48 -6.41
C LYS A 5 9.23 -16.03 -7.77
N GLU A 6 8.44 -14.97 -7.78
CA GLU A 6 7.84 -14.44 -8.98
C GLU A 6 8.71 -13.39 -9.71
N SER A 7 9.84 -12.99 -9.11
CA SER A 7 10.77 -12.02 -9.71
C SER A 7 12.16 -12.15 -9.12
N ASP A 8 13.18 -12.15 -9.97
CA ASP A 8 14.59 -12.07 -9.56
C ASP A 8 14.96 -10.67 -9.04
N PHE A 9 14.11 -9.67 -9.29
CA PHE A 9 14.28 -8.32 -8.75
C PHE A 9 13.74 -8.23 -7.32
N ASN A 10 14.41 -8.89 -6.40
CA ASN A 10 14.12 -8.92 -4.99
C ASN A 10 15.38 -8.68 -4.15
N ILE A 11 15.23 -8.46 -2.84
CA ILE A 11 16.37 -8.11 -1.98
C ILE A 11 17.40 -9.23 -1.85
N VAL A 12 16.97 -10.49 -1.97
CA VAL A 12 17.83 -11.65 -1.82
C VAL A 12 18.65 -11.88 -3.09
N ASP A 13 18.02 -11.86 -4.27
CA ASP A 13 18.64 -12.20 -5.53
C ASP A 13 19.38 -11.02 -6.17
N ALA A 14 18.76 -9.83 -6.15
CA ALA A 14 19.27 -8.64 -6.84
C ALA A 14 20.27 -7.81 -6.02
N THR A 15 20.51 -8.14 -4.74
CA THR A 15 21.41 -7.35 -3.90
C THR A 15 22.48 -8.23 -3.23
N PRO A 16 23.62 -7.65 -2.81
CA PRO A 16 24.62 -8.39 -2.03
C PRO A 16 24.16 -8.73 -0.60
N PHE A 17 23.03 -8.23 -0.16
CA PHE A 17 22.52 -8.44 1.18
C PHE A 17 22.12 -9.90 1.46
N LYS A 18 21.53 -10.59 0.48
CA LYS A 18 21.25 -12.04 0.48
C LYS A 18 20.42 -12.58 1.66
N ARG A 19 19.60 -11.71 2.30
CA ARG A 19 18.74 -12.11 3.41
C ARG A 19 17.31 -11.66 3.15
N ASP A 20 16.34 -12.45 3.57
CA ASP A 20 14.93 -12.07 3.55
C ASP A 20 14.58 -11.25 4.81
N VAL A 21 14.72 -9.93 4.69
CA VAL A 21 14.44 -8.99 5.78
C VAL A 21 12.99 -9.04 6.24
N LEU A 22 12.07 -9.38 5.35
CA LEU A 22 10.66 -9.47 5.70
C LEU A 22 10.37 -10.65 6.60
N LYS A 23 11.04 -11.78 6.34
CA LYS A 23 10.96 -12.97 7.19
C LYS A 23 11.49 -12.68 8.58
N GLU A 24 12.67 -12.07 8.67
CA GLU A 24 13.26 -11.70 9.96
C GLU A 24 12.37 -10.72 10.73
N LEU A 25 11.81 -9.72 10.05
CA LEU A 25 10.86 -8.77 10.64
C LEU A 25 9.59 -9.47 11.13
N ALA A 26 9.02 -10.38 10.34
CA ALA A 26 7.82 -11.14 10.70
C ALA A 26 8.05 -11.97 11.98
N GLU A 27 9.18 -12.65 12.06
CA GLU A 27 9.56 -13.45 13.23
C GLU A 27 9.70 -12.57 14.48
N GLU A 28 10.34 -11.39 14.37
CA GLU A 28 10.48 -10.46 15.49
C GLU A 28 9.14 -9.81 15.90
N CYS A 29 8.30 -9.45 14.94
CA CYS A 29 6.95 -8.96 15.23
C CYS A 29 6.15 -9.98 16.04
N GLN A 30 6.20 -11.26 15.65
CA GLN A 30 5.51 -12.33 16.39
C GLN A 30 6.05 -12.48 17.82
N LYS A 31 7.37 -12.46 18.00
CA LYS A 31 8.01 -12.55 19.34
C LYS A 31 7.60 -11.41 20.25
N GLN A 32 7.41 -10.21 19.69
CA GLN A 32 7.10 -9.00 20.46
C GLN A 32 5.59 -8.71 20.53
N GLY A 33 4.74 -9.53 19.95
CA GLY A 33 3.28 -9.32 19.92
C GLY A 33 2.85 -8.14 19.06
N ILE A 34 3.65 -7.74 18.06
CA ILE A 34 3.36 -6.69 17.11
C ILE A 34 2.70 -7.33 15.88
N LYS A 35 1.56 -6.77 15.44
CA LYS A 35 0.91 -7.22 14.19
C LYS A 35 1.66 -6.66 13.00
N LEU A 36 2.04 -7.54 12.06
CA LEU A 36 2.70 -7.15 10.82
C LEU A 36 1.65 -6.75 9.79
N HIS A 37 1.82 -5.57 9.19
CA HIS A 37 1.03 -5.09 8.06
C HIS A 37 1.95 -4.90 6.86
N PHE A 38 1.47 -5.21 5.66
CA PHE A 38 2.23 -5.00 4.44
C PHE A 38 1.66 -3.85 3.60
N TYR A 39 2.53 -2.95 3.16
CA TYR A 39 2.25 -2.06 2.04
C TYR A 39 2.48 -2.82 0.74
N TYR A 40 1.50 -2.80 -0.14
CA TYR A 40 1.59 -3.41 -1.46
C TYR A 40 1.07 -2.47 -2.55
N SER A 41 1.95 -2.03 -3.44
CA SER A 41 1.57 -1.17 -4.56
C SER A 41 0.98 -1.98 -5.71
N HIS A 42 -0.17 -1.54 -6.23
CA HIS A 42 -0.71 -2.05 -7.49
C HIS A 42 0.09 -1.57 -8.72
N LEU A 43 0.86 -0.51 -8.54
CA LEU A 43 1.71 0.09 -9.55
C LEU A 43 3.12 -0.50 -9.47
N ASP A 44 3.66 -0.96 -10.60
CA ASP A 44 5.06 -1.37 -10.72
C ASP A 44 5.67 -0.83 -12.03
N TRP A 45 6.48 0.21 -11.91
CA TRP A 45 7.15 0.82 -13.06
C TRP A 45 8.28 -0.03 -13.65
N PHE A 46 8.74 -1.02 -12.93
CA PHE A 46 9.84 -1.88 -13.38
C PHE A 46 9.38 -3.03 -14.27
N ARG A 47 8.22 -3.60 -13.98
CA ARG A 47 7.75 -4.78 -14.70
C ARG A 47 7.26 -4.48 -16.11
N ASP A 48 7.69 -5.32 -17.05
CA ASP A 48 7.33 -5.17 -18.46
C ASP A 48 5.85 -5.45 -18.77
N ASP A 49 5.18 -6.27 -17.96
CA ASP A 49 3.77 -6.60 -18.12
C ASP A 49 2.83 -5.63 -17.39
N TYR A 50 3.35 -4.68 -16.57
CA TYR A 50 2.50 -3.63 -16.03
C TYR A 50 1.99 -2.72 -17.16
N PRO A 51 0.66 -2.47 -17.25
CA PRO A 51 0.10 -1.61 -18.29
C PRO A 51 0.61 -0.17 -18.18
N GLU A 52 0.73 0.49 -19.32
CA GLU A 52 1.06 1.92 -19.32
C GLU A 52 0.00 2.71 -18.54
N GLY A 53 0.43 3.48 -17.56
CA GLY A 53 -0.40 4.32 -16.73
C GLY A 53 -0.10 5.81 -16.88
N ASN A 54 -0.71 6.62 -16.03
CA ASN A 54 -0.59 8.08 -16.06
C ASN A 54 0.79 8.58 -15.62
N THR A 55 1.44 7.86 -14.69
CA THR A 55 2.74 8.25 -14.15
C THR A 55 3.92 7.63 -14.90
N GLY A 56 3.66 6.73 -15.68
CA GLY A 56 4.37 6.12 -16.75
C GLY A 56 5.78 5.88 -16.75
N HIS A 57 6.36 6.41 -16.00
CA HIS A 57 7.40 5.95 -15.81
C HIS A 57 8.60 5.99 -16.48
N GLY A 58 9.23 6.82 -16.84
CA GLY A 58 10.61 7.04 -17.23
C GLY A 58 11.41 5.82 -17.75
N THR A 59 10.70 4.79 -18.10
CA THR A 59 11.31 3.50 -18.47
C THR A 59 11.65 3.40 -19.95
N GLY A 60 11.27 4.41 -20.75
CA GLY A 60 11.44 4.37 -22.20
C GLY A 60 10.59 3.32 -22.91
N ARG A 61 9.59 2.76 -22.26
CA ARG A 61 8.72 1.76 -22.87
C ARG A 61 7.84 2.35 -23.96
N PRO A 62 7.55 1.58 -25.02
CA PRO A 62 6.58 1.98 -26.03
C PRO A 62 5.18 2.20 -25.44
N LYS A 63 4.41 3.13 -26.00
CA LYS A 63 3.00 3.31 -25.65
C LYS A 63 2.19 2.04 -25.91
N GLY A 64 1.23 1.77 -25.02
CA GLY A 64 0.39 0.58 -25.11
C GLY A 64 1.11 -0.71 -24.68
N HIS A 65 2.26 -0.59 -24.05
CA HIS A 65 2.99 -1.72 -23.49
C HIS A 65 2.27 -2.29 -22.26
N GLY A 66 2.51 -3.58 -21.99
CA GLY A 66 1.98 -4.28 -20.84
C GLY A 66 0.96 -5.36 -21.17
N ASN A 67 0.72 -6.21 -20.19
CA ASN A 67 -0.28 -7.28 -20.24
C ASN A 67 -0.92 -7.41 -18.84
N TRP A 68 -2.13 -6.86 -18.69
CA TRP A 68 -2.82 -6.83 -17.42
C TRP A 68 -3.05 -8.23 -16.83
N GLU A 69 -3.43 -9.21 -17.65
CA GLU A 69 -3.68 -10.56 -17.15
C GLU A 69 -2.43 -11.21 -16.57
N SER A 70 -1.28 -11.01 -17.22
CA SER A 70 0.03 -11.47 -16.72
C SER A 70 0.39 -10.78 -15.42
N TYR A 71 0.28 -9.44 -15.39
CA TYR A 71 0.61 -8.64 -14.23
C TYR A 71 -0.31 -8.94 -13.03
N TYR A 72 -1.61 -9.10 -13.27
CA TYR A 72 -2.58 -9.46 -12.24
C TYR A 72 -2.28 -10.82 -11.60
N LYS A 73 -1.93 -11.82 -12.43
CA LYS A 73 -1.48 -13.13 -11.93
C LYS A 73 -0.21 -13.02 -11.08
N PHE A 74 0.74 -12.19 -11.51
CA PHE A 74 1.95 -11.93 -10.75
C PHE A 74 1.65 -11.33 -9.37
N MET A 75 0.83 -10.28 -9.30
CA MET A 75 0.42 -9.69 -8.02
C MET A 75 -0.24 -10.71 -7.09
N ASN A 76 -1.18 -11.49 -7.60
CA ASN A 76 -1.90 -12.48 -6.78
C ASN A 76 -1.00 -13.61 -6.27
N LYS A 77 0.01 -13.99 -7.03
CA LYS A 77 1.03 -14.94 -6.57
C LYS A 77 1.90 -14.33 -5.48
N GLN A 78 2.35 -13.07 -5.62
CA GLN A 78 3.08 -12.38 -4.57
C GLN A 78 2.26 -12.21 -3.30
N LEU A 79 0.99 -11.83 -3.41
CA LEU A 79 0.08 -11.75 -2.26
C LEU A 79 -0.09 -13.13 -1.59
N THR A 80 -0.16 -14.18 -2.38
CA THR A 80 -0.20 -15.55 -1.85
C THR A 80 1.08 -15.87 -1.06
N GLU A 81 2.26 -15.53 -1.59
CA GLU A 81 3.53 -15.70 -0.87
C GLU A 81 3.55 -14.92 0.44
N LEU A 82 3.15 -13.64 0.42
CA LEU A 82 3.10 -12.79 1.61
C LEU A 82 2.16 -13.33 2.69
N LEU A 83 1.02 -13.86 2.29
CA LEU A 83 -0.01 -14.38 3.20
C LEU A 83 0.20 -15.82 3.64
N THR A 84 1.18 -16.54 3.06
CA THR A 84 1.44 -17.94 3.43
C THR A 84 2.82 -18.18 4.04
N ASN A 85 3.81 -17.31 3.75
CA ASN A 85 5.21 -17.58 4.12
C ASN A 85 5.69 -16.76 5.33
N TYR A 86 4.94 -15.74 5.76
CA TYR A 86 5.38 -14.76 6.77
C TYR A 86 4.55 -14.82 8.07
N GLY A 87 3.73 -15.86 8.24
CA GLY A 87 2.87 -16.03 9.42
C GLY A 87 1.63 -15.13 9.38
N PRO A 88 1.04 -14.81 10.54
CA PRO A 88 -0.16 -13.98 10.61
C PRO A 88 0.11 -12.56 10.12
N VAL A 89 -0.67 -12.10 9.15
CA VAL A 89 -0.66 -10.74 8.61
C VAL A 89 -1.88 -9.98 9.13
N GLY A 90 -1.65 -8.82 9.73
CA GLY A 90 -2.72 -8.01 10.29
C GLY A 90 -3.50 -7.22 9.24
N ALA A 91 -2.81 -6.71 8.22
CA ALA A 91 -3.46 -6.01 7.10
C ALA A 91 -2.59 -5.97 5.84
N ILE A 92 -3.24 -5.80 4.71
CA ILE A 92 -2.63 -5.33 3.45
C ILE A 92 -3.07 -3.88 3.21
N TRP A 93 -2.11 -3.00 3.05
CA TRP A 93 -2.25 -1.60 2.72
C TRP A 93 -1.93 -1.40 1.24
N PHE A 94 -2.96 -1.25 0.40
CA PHE A 94 -2.80 -1.06 -1.03
C PHE A 94 -2.64 0.39 -1.43
N ASP A 95 -1.94 0.60 -2.55
CA ASP A 95 -1.72 1.90 -3.17
C ASP A 95 -1.54 1.77 -4.69
N GLY A 96 -1.55 2.90 -5.41
CA GLY A 96 -1.13 2.96 -6.80
C GLY A 96 -2.24 2.83 -7.84
N ILE A 97 -3.49 2.54 -7.46
CA ILE A 97 -4.56 2.38 -8.45
C ILE A 97 -4.94 3.70 -9.15
N TRP A 98 -4.54 4.83 -8.61
CA TRP A 98 -4.66 6.17 -9.21
C TRP A 98 -3.84 6.34 -10.51
N ASP A 99 -2.89 5.44 -10.77
CA ASP A 99 -2.05 5.48 -11.98
C ASP A 99 -2.83 5.13 -13.27
N GLN A 100 -3.91 4.39 -13.17
CA GLN A 100 -4.76 4.03 -14.29
C GLN A 100 -6.03 4.90 -14.38
N PRO A 101 -6.68 4.97 -15.55
CA PRO A 101 -7.96 5.65 -15.69
C PRO A 101 -9.01 5.15 -14.68
N THR A 102 -9.95 6.03 -14.32
CA THR A 102 -10.96 5.73 -13.29
C THR A 102 -11.86 4.55 -13.60
N ASN A 103 -12.00 4.19 -14.87
CA ASN A 103 -12.77 3.05 -15.36
C ASN A 103 -11.93 1.78 -15.59
N PHE A 104 -10.66 1.79 -15.21
CA PHE A 104 -9.80 0.61 -15.32
C PHE A 104 -10.29 -0.48 -14.36
N ASN A 105 -10.46 -1.70 -14.88
CA ASN A 105 -10.87 -2.82 -14.06
C ASN A 105 -9.67 -3.47 -13.38
N TRP A 106 -9.45 -3.12 -12.12
CA TRP A 106 -8.39 -3.67 -11.28
C TRP A 106 -8.66 -5.08 -10.76
N GLN A 107 -9.88 -5.60 -10.95
CA GLN A 107 -10.31 -6.91 -10.42
C GLN A 107 -10.11 -7.00 -8.89
N LEU A 108 -10.42 -5.92 -8.15
CA LEU A 108 -10.17 -5.84 -6.71
C LEU A 108 -11.02 -6.84 -5.92
N GLU A 109 -12.24 -7.11 -6.35
CA GLU A 109 -13.13 -8.05 -5.64
C GLU A 109 -12.50 -9.45 -5.53
N GLU A 110 -11.96 -9.96 -6.63
CA GLU A 110 -11.31 -11.27 -6.65
C GLU A 110 -9.99 -11.25 -5.85
N GLN A 111 -9.26 -10.13 -5.88
CA GLN A 111 -8.02 -9.98 -5.12
C GLN A 111 -8.30 -9.91 -3.62
N TYR A 112 -9.31 -9.17 -3.20
CA TYR A 112 -9.72 -9.08 -1.79
C TYR A 112 -10.28 -10.42 -1.29
N ALA A 113 -11.06 -11.11 -2.11
CA ALA A 113 -11.52 -12.46 -1.79
C ALA A 113 -10.38 -13.47 -1.63
N LEU A 114 -9.31 -13.35 -2.44
CA LEU A 114 -8.10 -14.17 -2.29
C LEU A 114 -7.44 -13.94 -0.93
N ILE A 115 -7.29 -12.67 -0.51
CA ILE A 115 -6.68 -12.30 0.78
C ILE A 115 -7.48 -12.90 1.94
N HIS A 116 -8.78 -12.66 1.98
CA HIS A 116 -9.65 -13.19 3.04
C HIS A 116 -9.76 -14.71 3.03
N LYS A 117 -9.63 -15.35 1.85
CA LYS A 117 -9.56 -16.80 1.77
C LYS A 117 -8.29 -17.36 2.40
N LEU A 118 -7.15 -16.70 2.22
CA LEU A 118 -5.85 -17.13 2.76
C LEU A 118 -5.73 -16.78 4.25
N GLN A 119 -6.14 -15.59 4.62
CA GLN A 119 -6.15 -15.12 6.02
C GLN A 119 -7.43 -14.33 6.32
N PRO A 120 -8.48 -14.97 6.85
CA PRO A 120 -9.78 -14.32 7.08
C PRO A 120 -9.77 -13.12 8.02
N SER A 121 -8.75 -12.98 8.87
CA SER A 121 -8.58 -11.86 9.79
C SER A 121 -7.65 -10.76 9.27
N CYS A 122 -7.10 -10.90 8.07
CA CYS A 122 -6.27 -9.88 7.45
C CYS A 122 -7.17 -8.73 6.96
N LEU A 123 -6.96 -7.54 7.50
CA LEU A 123 -7.69 -6.34 7.09
C LEU A 123 -7.19 -5.83 5.74
N ILE A 124 -8.08 -5.19 5.00
CA ILE A 124 -7.76 -4.60 3.69
C ILE A 124 -8.10 -3.12 3.70
N GLY A 125 -7.12 -2.29 3.34
CA GLY A 125 -7.31 -0.90 3.02
C GLY A 125 -6.61 -0.54 1.71
N ASN A 126 -7.12 0.47 1.00
CA ASN A 126 -6.58 0.88 -0.28
C ASN A 126 -6.58 2.41 -0.42
N ASN A 127 -5.41 2.98 -0.62
CA ASN A 127 -5.20 4.43 -0.75
C ASN A 127 -5.57 4.93 -2.16
N HIS A 128 -6.83 4.80 -2.51
CA HIS A 128 -7.34 5.19 -3.83
C HIS A 128 -8.04 6.55 -3.86
N HIS A 129 -8.10 7.27 -2.75
CA HIS A 129 -8.71 8.60 -2.60
C HIS A 129 -10.20 8.66 -2.98
N ARG A 130 -10.94 7.61 -2.68
CA ARG A 130 -12.39 7.47 -2.96
C ARG A 130 -13.11 6.87 -1.77
N THR A 131 -14.43 6.84 -1.86
CA THR A 131 -15.24 6.01 -0.96
C THR A 131 -14.85 4.55 -1.10
N PRO A 132 -14.72 3.80 0.01
CA PRO A 132 -14.26 2.42 -0.01
C PRO A 132 -15.03 1.52 -0.95
N TYR A 133 -14.33 0.60 -1.59
CA TYR A 133 -14.94 -0.47 -2.36
C TYR A 133 -15.38 -1.63 -1.46
N ALA A 134 -16.27 -2.46 -1.98
CA ALA A 134 -16.68 -3.67 -1.26
C ALA A 134 -15.48 -4.58 -0.94
N GLY A 135 -15.38 -5.01 0.32
CA GLY A 135 -14.28 -5.84 0.80
C GLY A 135 -13.12 -5.08 1.43
N GLU A 136 -13.18 -3.76 1.50
CA GLU A 136 -12.26 -2.95 2.31
C GLU A 136 -12.77 -2.88 3.76
N ASP A 137 -11.83 -2.93 4.71
CA ASP A 137 -12.12 -2.98 6.14
C ASP A 137 -11.88 -1.65 6.84
N PHE A 138 -11.15 -0.73 6.22
CA PHE A 138 -10.90 0.62 6.69
C PHE A 138 -10.68 1.58 5.53
N GLN A 139 -11.01 2.85 5.75
CA GLN A 139 -10.86 3.91 4.75
C GLN A 139 -9.61 4.74 5.03
N MET A 140 -8.87 5.06 3.98
CA MET A 140 -7.62 5.80 4.07
C MET A 140 -7.75 7.23 3.58
N PHE A 141 -7.02 8.12 4.25
CA PHE A 141 -6.78 9.51 3.87
C PHE A 141 -5.27 9.76 3.85
N GLU A 142 -4.79 10.43 2.82
CA GLU A 142 -3.37 10.72 2.68
C GLU A 142 -3.10 12.20 2.95
N ARG A 143 -2.30 12.49 3.98
CA ARG A 143 -1.88 13.84 4.40
C ARG A 143 -3.01 14.81 4.75
N ASP A 144 -4.23 14.34 4.72
CA ASP A 144 -5.43 15.07 5.10
C ASP A 144 -6.18 14.29 6.18
N LEU A 145 -6.85 15.01 7.06
CA LEU A 145 -7.81 14.40 7.96
C LEU A 145 -9.13 14.14 7.23
N PRO A 146 -9.94 13.19 7.68
CA PRO A 146 -11.26 12.94 7.10
C PRO A 146 -12.07 14.23 6.96
N GLY A 147 -12.53 14.52 5.74
CA GLY A 147 -13.28 15.75 5.41
C GLY A 147 -12.40 16.95 5.01
N GLU A 148 -11.08 16.86 5.12
CA GLU A 148 -10.16 17.88 4.60
C GLU A 148 -9.65 17.54 3.19
N ASN A 149 -9.13 18.55 2.49
CA ASN A 149 -8.43 18.40 1.21
C ASN A 149 -7.33 19.45 1.06
N LYS A 150 -6.49 19.60 2.08
CA LYS A 150 -5.37 20.55 2.09
C LYS A 150 -4.20 20.07 1.23
N ALA A 151 -3.95 18.75 1.25
CA ALA A 151 -2.93 18.12 0.42
C ALA A 151 -3.38 17.94 -1.04
N GLY A 152 -4.69 18.00 -1.30
CA GLY A 152 -5.25 17.91 -2.65
C GLY A 152 -5.59 16.52 -3.12
N PHE A 153 -5.42 15.50 -2.29
CA PHE A 153 -5.69 14.10 -2.66
C PHE A 153 -7.13 13.66 -2.38
N SER A 154 -7.82 14.33 -1.44
CA SER A 154 -9.13 13.91 -0.92
C SER A 154 -10.33 14.61 -1.58
N ALA A 155 -10.14 15.26 -2.73
CA ALA A 155 -11.20 15.97 -3.44
C ALA A 155 -12.33 15.01 -3.83
N GLY A 156 -13.51 15.21 -3.21
CA GLY A 156 -14.70 14.37 -3.46
C GLY A 156 -14.68 13.02 -2.75
N GLN A 157 -13.71 12.75 -1.91
CA GLN A 157 -13.69 11.55 -1.08
C GLN A 157 -14.73 11.71 0.06
N GLY A 158 -15.82 10.96 0.00
CA GLY A 158 -16.80 10.89 1.08
C GLY A 158 -16.24 10.12 2.28
N ILE A 159 -16.74 10.43 3.48
CA ILE A 159 -16.43 9.67 4.71
C ILE A 159 -17.40 8.51 4.81
N SER A 160 -16.89 7.30 4.99
CA SER A 160 -17.67 6.07 5.18
C SER A 160 -17.89 5.78 6.68
N GLU A 161 -18.65 4.71 6.95
CA GLU A 161 -18.83 4.18 8.32
C GLU A 161 -17.72 3.22 8.75
N LEU A 162 -16.76 2.91 7.87
CA LEU A 162 -15.60 2.08 8.20
C LEU A 162 -14.65 2.83 9.15
N PRO A 163 -13.82 2.12 9.90
CA PRO A 163 -12.70 2.72 10.61
C PRO A 163 -11.86 3.59 9.68
N LEU A 164 -11.41 4.74 10.15
CA LEU A 164 -10.68 5.73 9.37
C LEU A 164 -9.20 5.71 9.74
N GLU A 165 -8.35 5.81 8.74
CA GLU A 165 -6.89 5.93 8.89
C GLU A 165 -6.39 7.16 8.12
N THR A 166 -5.46 7.89 8.70
CA THR A 166 -4.71 8.94 8.00
C THR A 166 -3.23 8.62 8.05
N CYS A 167 -2.57 8.56 6.89
CA CYS A 167 -1.13 8.50 6.82
C CYS A 167 -0.53 9.89 6.63
N GLU A 168 0.49 10.22 7.43
CA GLU A 168 1.10 11.55 7.42
C GLU A 168 2.61 11.47 7.66
N THR A 169 3.34 12.42 7.12
CA THR A 169 4.78 12.56 7.32
C THR A 169 5.10 13.50 8.49
N MET A 170 6.24 13.29 9.13
CA MET A 170 6.73 14.25 10.14
C MET A 170 7.30 15.54 9.52
N ASN A 171 7.69 15.46 8.25
CA ASN A 171 8.25 16.57 7.45
C ASN A 171 7.61 16.61 6.06
N GLY A 172 8.29 17.08 5.03
CA GLY A 172 7.73 17.23 3.68
C GLY A 172 7.74 15.95 2.84
N MET A 173 8.55 14.95 3.20
CA MET A 173 8.81 13.78 2.36
C MET A 173 8.43 12.47 3.06
N TRP A 174 7.97 11.49 2.27
CA TRP A 174 7.71 10.12 2.78
C TRP A 174 9.00 9.39 3.16
N GLY A 175 10.06 9.58 2.41
CA GLY A 175 11.37 9.00 2.68
C GLY A 175 12.31 9.99 3.38
N TYR A 176 13.43 9.48 3.87
CA TYR A 176 14.48 10.33 4.43
C TYR A 176 15.12 11.19 3.35
N ARG A 177 15.16 12.50 3.60
CA ARG A 177 15.85 13.49 2.77
C ARG A 177 16.59 14.46 3.66
N ILE A 178 17.91 14.52 3.50
CA ILE A 178 18.78 15.31 4.39
C ILE A 178 18.48 16.81 4.35
N GLU A 179 18.02 17.33 3.21
CA GLU A 179 17.68 18.73 3.04
C GLU A 179 16.31 19.11 3.62
N ASP A 180 15.45 18.14 3.87
CA ASP A 180 14.11 18.36 4.41
C ASP A 180 14.14 18.41 5.93
N GLN A 181 14.44 19.59 6.45
CA GLN A 181 14.54 19.89 7.88
C GLN A 181 13.27 20.58 8.43
N ASN A 182 12.22 20.70 7.62
CA ASN A 182 10.97 21.35 8.03
C ASN A 182 10.04 20.34 8.73
N TYR A 183 10.37 19.98 9.95
CA TYR A 183 9.58 19.05 10.75
C TYR A 183 8.37 19.72 11.38
N LYS A 184 7.25 18.99 11.42
CA LYS A 184 6.09 19.36 12.24
C LYS A 184 6.50 19.43 13.71
N SER A 185 5.94 20.38 14.44
CA SER A 185 6.20 20.49 15.87
C SER A 185 5.65 19.27 16.63
N PRO A 186 6.20 18.91 17.79
CA PRO A 186 5.63 17.86 18.63
C PRO A 186 4.16 18.09 18.97
N LYS A 187 3.74 19.35 19.14
CA LYS A 187 2.35 19.71 19.39
C LYS A 187 1.45 19.34 18.21
N GLU A 188 1.86 19.64 16.98
CA GLU A 188 1.10 19.28 15.77
C GLU A 188 0.99 17.76 15.64
N LEU A 189 2.08 17.01 15.84
CA LEU A 189 2.06 15.55 15.75
C LEU A 189 1.17 14.92 16.82
N ILE A 190 1.17 15.44 18.04
CA ILE A 190 0.29 14.99 19.12
C ILE A 190 -1.18 15.28 18.76
N HIS A 191 -1.48 16.46 18.22
CA HIS A 191 -2.85 16.80 17.83
C HIS A 191 -3.33 15.87 16.70
N LEU A 192 -2.53 15.62 15.69
CA LEU A 192 -2.85 14.65 14.61
C LEU A 192 -3.12 13.25 15.18
N SER A 193 -2.29 12.82 16.13
CA SER A 193 -2.44 11.51 16.78
C SER A 193 -3.69 11.39 17.64
N LEU A 194 -4.21 12.49 18.20
CA LEU A 194 -5.33 12.50 19.15
C LEU A 194 -6.67 12.89 18.54
N ILE A 195 -6.72 13.31 17.28
CA ILE A 195 -7.93 13.86 16.68
C ILE A 195 -9.10 12.88 16.69
N HIS A 196 -8.84 11.60 16.50
CA HIS A 196 -9.84 10.54 16.54
C HIS A 196 -10.37 10.24 17.96
N ILE A 197 -9.73 10.81 18.99
CA ILE A 197 -10.15 10.67 20.39
C ILE A 197 -11.03 11.85 20.81
N SER A 198 -10.85 13.03 20.19
CA SER A 198 -11.51 14.27 20.57
C SER A 198 -12.74 14.62 19.73
N GLU A 199 -12.90 13.98 18.59
CA GLU A 199 -14.05 14.16 17.68
C GLU A 199 -14.83 12.84 17.59
N PRO A 200 -15.97 12.70 18.30
CA PRO A 200 -16.85 11.53 18.20
C PRO A 200 -17.61 11.47 16.88
#